data_86f60eb492123153670e8634a65fb53e
#
_entry.id   86f60eb492123153670e8634a65fb53e
#
_cell.length_a   1.000
_cell.length_b   1.000
_cell.length_c   1.000
_cell.angle_alpha   90.00
_cell.angle_beta   90.00
_cell.angle_gamma   90.00
#
_symmetry.space_group_name_H-M   'P 1'
#
loop_
_entity.id
_entity.type
_entity.pdbx_description
1 polymer ?
#
loop_
_entity_poly.entity_id
_entity_poly.type
_entity_poly.pdbx_seq_one_letter_code
_entity_poly.pdbx_strand_id
1 'polypeptide(L)'
;ASPTPELGQLGLIGALIITAIIMLAKVWMPVIYDVHALRGKEKALPKNIEQGSWGRWILYGLGALVIMLAIGLAFGVKPWDPQAWISLSLGKKILSAFMASVTLIVVTVPEGLPMSVTLSLALSMRKMLKSNNLVRKMHACETMGATTVICTDKTGTLTQNQMTVYKTNFYGLKDQQLADNENSRLIKEGIAVNTTAFLDFSDPDKVKTLGNPTEAALLLWLNGQQANYQELRENATVIDQLTFSTERKYMATLVDSPVMGKKILYVKGAPEIIFAQCKNALIDGELQPIANYKTTVENQLLEYQNQAMRTLGFAYQVIEDNESHFKDGRLYNTELTFLGIVAISDPIRPDVPDAVKRCFDAGIQVKMVTGDTPGTAKEIGRQIGLWTEKDTDRNVI
;
A
#
# COMPACT_ATOMS: atom_id res chain seq x y z
N ALA A 1 23.07 -43.37 -67.57
CA ALA A 1 23.67 -43.75 -66.30
C ALA A 1 22.55 -44.19 -65.40
N SER A 2 22.46 -45.45 -65.00
CA SER A 2 21.53 -45.92 -64.02
C SER A 2 21.79 -45.22 -62.70
N PRO A 3 20.77 -44.69 -62.03
CA PRO A 3 20.98 -44.04 -60.73
C PRO A 3 21.59 -45.02 -59.73
N THR A 4 22.71 -44.63 -59.14
CA THR A 4 23.39 -45.46 -58.16
C THR A 4 22.49 -45.74 -56.93
N PRO A 5 22.55 -46.96 -56.37
CA PRO A 5 21.77 -47.32 -55.19
C PRO A 5 21.97 -46.36 -54.03
N GLU A 6 23.09 -45.67 -53.98
CA GLU A 6 23.40 -44.65 -52.95
C GLU A 6 22.47 -43.40 -52.98
N LEU A 7 22.06 -43.00 -54.22
CA LEU A 7 21.14 -41.84 -54.37
C LEU A 7 19.73 -42.15 -53.80
N GLY A 8 19.24 -43.39 -53.94
CA GLY A 8 17.98 -43.83 -53.38
C GLY A 8 18.01 -43.90 -51.84
N GLN A 9 19.16 -44.35 -51.32
CA GLN A 9 19.35 -44.36 -49.85
C GLN A 9 19.41 -42.94 -49.27
N LEU A 10 20.04 -41.98 -49.96
CA LEU A 10 20.05 -40.56 -49.54
C LEU A 10 18.66 -39.93 -49.56
N GLY A 11 17.81 -40.27 -50.55
CA GLY A 11 16.42 -39.82 -50.60
C GLY A 11 15.57 -40.32 -49.42
N LEU A 12 15.78 -41.61 -49.07
CA LEU A 12 15.11 -42.22 -47.91
C LEU A 12 15.49 -41.55 -46.57
N ILE A 13 16.76 -41.26 -46.40
CA ILE A 13 17.28 -40.56 -45.20
C ILE A 13 16.71 -39.14 -45.13
N GLY A 14 16.68 -38.42 -46.25
CA GLY A 14 16.10 -37.09 -46.32
C GLY A 14 14.63 -37.06 -45.93
N ALA A 15 13.84 -38.03 -46.38
CA ALA A 15 12.44 -38.16 -46.02
C ALA A 15 12.23 -38.49 -44.53
N LEU A 16 13.04 -39.35 -43.95
CA LEU A 16 13.02 -39.63 -42.50
C LEU A 16 13.37 -38.40 -41.66
N ILE A 17 14.39 -37.65 -42.07
CA ILE A 17 14.77 -36.38 -41.38
C ILE A 17 13.65 -35.35 -41.46
N ILE A 18 13.04 -35.16 -42.63
CA ILE A 18 11.90 -34.22 -42.78
C ILE A 18 10.72 -34.64 -41.92
N THR A 19 10.39 -35.93 -41.85
CA THR A 19 9.30 -36.44 -41.01
C THR A 19 9.61 -36.24 -39.54
N ALA A 20 10.83 -36.45 -39.10
CA ALA A 20 11.28 -36.19 -37.73
C ALA A 20 11.23 -34.72 -37.37
N ILE A 21 11.63 -33.81 -38.27
CA ILE A 21 11.56 -32.35 -38.10
C ILE A 21 10.09 -31.91 -37.94
N ILE A 22 9.19 -32.44 -38.77
CA ILE A 22 7.74 -32.12 -38.67
C ILE A 22 7.15 -32.60 -37.32
N MET A 23 7.54 -33.79 -36.83
CA MET A 23 7.11 -34.29 -35.53
C MET A 23 7.70 -33.48 -34.37
N LEU A 24 8.97 -33.13 -34.42
CA LEU A 24 9.61 -32.27 -33.41
C LEU A 24 8.98 -30.89 -33.38
N ALA A 25 8.70 -30.28 -34.54
CA ALA A 25 8.05 -28.97 -34.60
C ALA A 25 6.69 -28.95 -33.88
N LYS A 26 5.93 -30.06 -33.91
CA LYS A 26 4.66 -30.19 -33.22
C LYS A 26 4.82 -30.17 -31.67
N VAL A 27 5.90 -30.74 -31.17
CA VAL A 27 6.19 -30.77 -29.72
C VAL A 27 6.70 -29.41 -29.24
N TRP A 28 7.49 -28.72 -30.06
CA TRP A 28 8.15 -27.46 -29.67
C TRP A 28 7.30 -26.21 -29.93
N MET A 29 6.39 -26.23 -30.90
CA MET A 29 5.53 -25.07 -31.18
C MET A 29 4.70 -24.59 -29.98
N PRO A 30 4.05 -25.43 -29.19
CA PRO A 30 3.34 -24.97 -27.98
C PRO A 30 4.27 -24.28 -27.00
N VAL A 31 5.48 -24.84 -26.79
CA VAL A 31 6.47 -24.28 -25.86
C VAL A 31 6.96 -22.91 -26.34
N ILE A 32 7.17 -22.72 -27.64
CA ILE A 32 7.56 -21.41 -28.21
C ILE A 32 6.45 -20.39 -28.08
N TYR A 33 5.19 -20.78 -28.25
CA TYR A 33 4.03 -19.89 -28.06
C TYR A 33 3.83 -19.49 -26.60
N ASP A 34 4.01 -20.43 -25.67
CA ASP A 34 3.96 -20.13 -24.22
C ASP A 34 5.03 -19.14 -23.80
N VAL A 35 6.25 -19.24 -24.32
CA VAL A 35 7.32 -18.27 -24.09
C VAL A 35 6.99 -16.90 -24.67
N HIS A 36 6.30 -16.83 -25.83
CA HIS A 36 5.85 -15.57 -26.40
C HIS A 36 4.67 -14.95 -25.67
N ALA A 37 3.76 -15.76 -25.10
CA ALA A 37 2.67 -15.31 -24.25
C ALA A 37 3.20 -14.69 -22.95
N LEU A 38 4.22 -15.28 -22.33
CA LEU A 38 4.89 -14.74 -21.16
C LEU A 38 5.58 -13.38 -21.42
N ARG A 39 5.88 -13.03 -22.69
CA ARG A 39 6.44 -11.73 -23.09
C ARG A 39 5.38 -10.65 -23.36
N GLY A 40 4.12 -10.86 -22.98
CA GLY A 40 3.05 -9.85 -23.10
C GLY A 40 2.62 -9.55 -24.54
N LYS A 41 3.00 -10.38 -25.51
CA LYS A 41 2.46 -10.33 -26.87
C LYS A 41 1.36 -11.37 -26.98
N GLU A 42 0.14 -10.99 -26.64
CA GLU A 42 -1.05 -11.80 -26.89
C GLU A 42 -1.23 -12.11 -28.37
N LYS A 43 -0.58 -13.16 -28.82
CA LYS A 43 -0.98 -13.88 -30.02
C LYS A 43 -1.54 -15.21 -29.54
N ALA A 44 -2.86 -15.28 -29.45
CA ALA A 44 -3.55 -16.54 -29.24
C ALA A 44 -3.02 -17.59 -30.23
N LEU A 45 -2.72 -18.78 -29.72
CA LEU A 45 -2.37 -19.93 -30.58
C LEU A 45 -3.40 -20.03 -31.73
N PRO A 46 -2.97 -20.14 -32.98
CA PRO A 46 -3.91 -20.35 -34.06
C PRO A 46 -4.77 -21.59 -33.73
N LYS A 47 -6.09 -21.42 -33.74
CA LYS A 47 -7.07 -22.49 -33.40
C LYS A 47 -6.79 -23.84 -34.10
N ASN A 48 -6.09 -23.81 -35.22
CA ASN A 48 -5.69 -25.01 -35.96
C ASN A 48 -4.60 -25.88 -35.30
N ILE A 49 -3.87 -25.33 -34.32
CA ILE A 49 -2.85 -26.08 -33.56
C ILE A 49 -3.49 -26.80 -32.38
N GLU A 50 -4.48 -26.15 -31.71
CA GLU A 50 -5.21 -26.75 -30.58
C GLU A 50 -6.15 -27.91 -31.01
N GLN A 51 -6.72 -27.83 -32.21
CA GLN A 51 -7.67 -28.82 -32.72
C GLN A 51 -7.08 -29.77 -33.78
N GLY A 52 -5.75 -29.78 -33.94
CA GLY A 52 -5.08 -30.68 -34.88
C GLY A 52 -5.41 -32.13 -34.56
N SER A 53 -6.47 -32.69 -35.20
CA SER A 53 -6.85 -34.07 -35.04
C SER A 53 -5.63 -34.94 -35.32
N TRP A 54 -5.28 -35.84 -34.42
CA TRP A 54 -4.23 -36.84 -34.60
C TRP A 54 -4.31 -37.52 -35.96
N GLY A 55 -5.52 -37.64 -36.54
CA GLY A 55 -5.79 -38.17 -37.87
C GLY A 55 -5.09 -37.40 -38.99
N ARG A 56 -4.98 -36.07 -38.95
CA ARG A 56 -4.26 -35.30 -39.98
C ARG A 56 -2.74 -35.58 -39.97
N TRP A 57 -2.17 -35.70 -38.77
CA TRP A 57 -0.74 -36.00 -38.64
C TRP A 57 -0.41 -37.43 -39.02
N ILE A 58 -1.31 -38.38 -38.74
CA ILE A 58 -1.19 -39.75 -39.26
C ILE A 58 -1.28 -39.75 -40.80
N LEU A 59 -2.18 -38.94 -41.38
CA LEU A 59 -2.34 -38.81 -42.83
C LEU A 59 -1.06 -38.24 -43.49
N TYR A 60 -0.46 -37.20 -42.88
CA TYR A 60 0.82 -36.64 -43.36
C TYR A 60 1.97 -37.61 -43.19
N GLY A 61 2.03 -38.37 -42.11
CA GLY A 61 3.00 -39.44 -41.90
C GLY A 61 2.86 -40.55 -42.93
N LEU A 62 1.64 -41.01 -43.20
CA LEU A 62 1.36 -42.02 -44.25
C LEU A 62 1.68 -41.49 -45.65
N GLY A 63 1.33 -40.21 -45.94
CA GLY A 63 1.70 -39.56 -47.20
C GLY A 63 3.22 -39.49 -47.41
N ALA A 64 3.98 -39.11 -46.40
CA ALA A 64 5.43 -39.09 -46.41
C ALA A 64 6.01 -40.52 -46.63
N LEU A 65 5.43 -41.54 -45.99
CA LEU A 65 5.84 -42.94 -46.18
C LEU A 65 5.59 -43.41 -47.59
N VAL A 66 4.44 -43.08 -48.20
CA VAL A 66 4.11 -43.44 -49.61
C VAL A 66 5.08 -42.77 -50.58
N ILE A 67 5.37 -41.47 -50.39
CA ILE A 67 6.32 -40.73 -51.21
C ILE A 67 7.71 -41.33 -51.08
N MET A 68 8.12 -41.70 -49.87
CA MET A 68 9.40 -42.35 -49.60
C MET A 68 9.51 -43.70 -50.29
N LEU A 69 8.47 -44.53 -50.25
CA LEU A 69 8.43 -45.81 -50.97
C LEU A 69 8.48 -45.61 -52.46
N ALA A 70 7.72 -44.61 -53.00
CA ALA A 70 7.71 -44.32 -54.43
C ALA A 70 9.11 -43.86 -54.95
N ILE A 71 9.79 -42.99 -54.19
CA ILE A 71 11.16 -42.59 -54.51
C ILE A 71 12.11 -43.77 -54.44
N GLY A 72 12.03 -44.61 -53.39
CA GLY A 72 12.84 -45.79 -53.23
C GLY A 72 12.69 -46.74 -54.43
N LEU A 73 11.48 -47.03 -54.89
CA LEU A 73 11.18 -47.82 -56.03
C LEU A 73 11.72 -47.21 -57.35
N ALA A 74 11.58 -45.89 -57.53
CA ALA A 74 12.08 -45.16 -58.68
C ALA A 74 13.61 -45.25 -58.80
N PHE A 75 14.30 -45.37 -57.67
CA PHE A 75 15.77 -45.56 -57.63
C PHE A 75 16.17 -47.04 -57.52
N GLY A 76 15.26 -47.99 -57.77
CA GLY A 76 15.56 -49.42 -57.85
C GLY A 76 15.76 -50.15 -56.53
N VAL A 77 15.35 -49.51 -55.40
CA VAL A 77 15.39 -50.15 -54.08
C VAL A 77 14.14 -51.03 -53.94
N LYS A 78 14.33 -52.32 -53.66
CA LYS A 78 13.23 -53.28 -53.47
C LYS A 78 12.71 -53.12 -52.02
N PRO A 79 11.43 -52.73 -51.80
CA PRO A 79 10.90 -52.46 -50.46
C PRO A 79 10.86 -53.66 -49.51
N TRP A 80 10.90 -54.86 -50.05
CA TRP A 80 10.88 -56.17 -49.34
C TRP A 80 12.25 -56.73 -49.00
N ASP A 81 13.35 -56.03 -49.40
CA ASP A 81 14.68 -56.46 -49.09
C ASP A 81 15.30 -55.54 -48.02
N PRO A 82 15.38 -55.95 -46.77
CA PRO A 82 15.88 -55.10 -45.70
C PRO A 82 17.33 -54.66 -45.88
N GLN A 83 18.13 -55.45 -46.58
CA GLN A 83 19.54 -55.12 -46.81
C GLN A 83 19.74 -54.08 -47.93
N ALA A 84 18.74 -53.90 -48.80
CA ALA A 84 18.74 -52.90 -49.86
C ALA A 84 18.37 -51.51 -49.34
N TRP A 85 17.73 -51.43 -48.17
CA TRP A 85 17.25 -50.14 -47.58
C TRP A 85 18.38 -49.35 -46.92
N ILE A 86 19.18 -50.01 -46.12
CA ILE A 86 20.27 -49.33 -45.40
C ILE A 86 21.42 -50.32 -45.22
N SER A 87 22.61 -50.06 -45.83
CA SER A 87 23.80 -50.85 -45.51
C SER A 87 24.16 -50.68 -44.03
N LEU A 88 24.66 -51.75 -43.39
CA LEU A 88 25.00 -51.70 -41.94
C LEU A 88 26.02 -50.58 -41.61
N SER A 89 26.93 -50.30 -42.59
CA SER A 89 27.91 -49.21 -42.44
C SER A 89 27.28 -47.83 -42.50
N LEU A 90 26.30 -47.62 -43.37
CA LEU A 90 25.54 -46.37 -43.44
C LEU A 90 24.66 -46.17 -42.23
N GLY A 91 23.98 -47.24 -41.76
CA GLY A 91 23.19 -47.22 -40.52
C GLY A 91 24.01 -46.80 -39.28
N LYS A 92 25.25 -47.34 -39.17
CA LYS A 92 26.17 -46.94 -38.10
C LYS A 92 26.59 -45.47 -38.21
N LYS A 93 26.83 -44.93 -39.38
CA LYS A 93 27.19 -43.53 -39.60
C LYS A 93 26.03 -42.59 -39.24
N ILE A 94 24.79 -42.94 -39.64
CA ILE A 94 23.60 -42.17 -39.30
C ILE A 94 23.35 -42.16 -37.78
N LEU A 95 23.45 -43.32 -37.14
CA LEU A 95 23.28 -43.42 -35.69
C LEU A 95 24.35 -42.60 -34.98
N SER A 96 25.61 -42.66 -35.42
CA SER A 96 26.69 -41.86 -34.84
C SER A 96 26.44 -40.36 -35.02
N ALA A 97 26.02 -39.90 -36.20
CA ALA A 97 25.70 -38.51 -36.46
C ALA A 97 24.48 -38.06 -35.63
N PHE A 98 23.47 -38.90 -35.48
CA PHE A 98 22.31 -38.64 -34.65
C PHE A 98 22.69 -38.52 -33.17
N MET A 99 23.48 -39.43 -32.65
CA MET A 99 23.98 -39.38 -31.27
C MET A 99 24.83 -38.14 -31.03
N ALA A 100 25.72 -37.76 -31.99
CA ALA A 100 26.48 -36.53 -31.89
C ALA A 100 25.58 -35.28 -31.87
N SER A 101 24.54 -35.23 -32.70
CA SER A 101 23.58 -34.15 -32.76
C SER A 101 22.78 -34.03 -31.44
N VAL A 102 22.29 -35.15 -30.91
CA VAL A 102 21.59 -35.17 -29.61
C VAL A 102 22.52 -34.69 -28.49
N THR A 103 23.76 -35.17 -28.46
CA THR A 103 24.75 -34.74 -27.48
C THR A 103 25.00 -33.22 -27.57
N LEU A 104 25.14 -32.67 -28.77
CA LEU A 104 25.31 -31.23 -28.98
C LEU A 104 24.11 -30.44 -28.48
N ILE A 105 22.87 -30.91 -28.75
CA ILE A 105 21.65 -30.27 -28.28
C ILE A 105 21.61 -30.25 -26.75
N VAL A 106 21.88 -31.39 -26.12
CA VAL A 106 21.87 -31.51 -24.62
C VAL A 106 22.93 -30.60 -24.00
N VAL A 107 24.16 -30.60 -24.55
CA VAL A 107 25.26 -29.75 -24.06
C VAL A 107 24.97 -28.25 -24.26
N THR A 108 24.25 -27.90 -25.35
CA THR A 108 23.91 -26.50 -25.66
C THR A 108 22.84 -25.93 -24.67
N VAL A 109 22.02 -26.78 -24.10
CA VAL A 109 21.04 -26.37 -23.09
C VAL A 109 21.75 -26.25 -21.74
N PRO A 110 21.93 -25.04 -21.18
CA PRO A 110 22.60 -24.88 -19.89
C PRO A 110 21.70 -25.36 -18.76
N GLU A 111 21.80 -26.64 -18.39
CA GLU A 111 20.98 -27.29 -17.37
C GLU A 111 21.07 -26.58 -16.00
N GLY A 112 22.19 -25.92 -15.72
CA GLY A 112 22.40 -25.14 -14.50
C GLY A 112 21.61 -23.82 -14.46
N LEU A 113 21.13 -23.31 -15.60
CA LEU A 113 20.46 -22.00 -15.65
C LEU A 113 19.09 -22.01 -14.95
N PRO A 114 18.19 -22.97 -15.19
CA PRO A 114 16.92 -23.03 -14.44
C PRO A 114 17.15 -23.24 -12.94
N MET A 115 18.15 -24.06 -12.57
CA MET A 115 18.48 -24.29 -11.16
C MET A 115 19.04 -23.04 -10.49
N SER A 116 19.92 -22.28 -11.14
CA SER A 116 20.49 -21.04 -10.60
C SER A 116 19.42 -19.95 -10.44
N VAL A 117 18.48 -19.83 -11.41
CA VAL A 117 17.35 -18.90 -11.32
C VAL A 117 16.43 -19.28 -10.16
N THR A 118 16.03 -20.54 -10.03
CA THR A 118 15.17 -20.98 -8.93
C THR A 118 15.83 -20.79 -7.56
N LEU A 119 17.12 -21.08 -7.45
CA LEU A 119 17.88 -20.83 -6.21
C LEU A 119 17.94 -19.34 -5.89
N SER A 120 18.22 -18.48 -6.86
CA SER A 120 18.26 -17.03 -6.69
C SER A 120 16.90 -16.48 -6.24
N LEU A 121 15.81 -16.94 -6.85
CA LEU A 121 14.44 -16.55 -6.45
C LEU A 121 14.11 -17.05 -5.04
N ALA A 122 14.52 -18.26 -4.68
CA ALA A 122 14.30 -18.80 -3.32
C ALA A 122 15.07 -18.00 -2.26
N LEU A 123 16.31 -17.59 -2.54
CA LEU A 123 17.09 -16.73 -1.66
C LEU A 123 16.47 -15.33 -1.54
N SER A 124 15.97 -14.77 -2.63
CA SER A 124 15.25 -13.49 -2.65
C SER A 124 13.99 -13.56 -1.80
N MET A 125 13.18 -14.64 -1.96
CA MET A 125 11.98 -14.89 -1.15
C MET A 125 12.31 -15.00 0.35
N ARG A 126 13.41 -15.69 0.71
CA ARG A 126 13.88 -15.78 2.10
C ARG A 126 14.31 -14.42 2.65
N LYS A 127 14.96 -13.58 1.83
CA LYS A 127 15.34 -12.20 2.22
C LYS A 127 14.11 -11.34 2.45
N MET A 128 13.09 -11.44 1.58
CA MET A 128 11.82 -10.72 1.72
C MET A 128 11.06 -11.14 2.97
N LEU A 129 11.07 -12.43 3.31
CA LEU A 129 10.45 -12.94 4.55
C LEU A 129 11.08 -12.33 5.80
N LYS A 130 12.41 -12.14 5.81
CA LYS A 130 13.11 -11.45 6.91
C LYS A 130 12.69 -9.99 7.09
N SER A 131 12.18 -9.36 6.03
CA SER A 131 11.62 -8.00 6.03
C SER A 131 10.10 -8.00 6.22
N ASN A 132 9.53 -9.06 6.81
CA ASN A 132 8.08 -9.24 7.03
C ASN A 132 7.23 -9.25 5.75
N ASN A 133 7.83 -9.55 4.59
CA ASN A 133 7.14 -9.66 3.31
C ASN A 133 6.95 -11.15 2.97
N LEU A 134 5.74 -11.66 3.17
CA LEU A 134 5.41 -13.05 2.85
C LEU A 134 5.09 -13.22 1.36
N VAL A 135 6.03 -13.81 0.63
CA VAL A 135 5.83 -14.18 -0.77
C VAL A 135 5.41 -15.65 -0.86
N ARG A 136 4.25 -15.93 -1.43
CA ARG A 136 3.71 -17.30 -1.58
C ARG A 136 4.06 -17.95 -2.92
N LYS A 137 4.35 -17.17 -3.94
CA LYS A 137 4.69 -17.66 -5.28
C LYS A 137 6.05 -17.12 -5.68
N MET A 138 6.97 -18.00 -6.02
CA MET A 138 8.36 -17.67 -6.35
C MET A 138 8.48 -16.67 -7.52
N HIS A 139 7.67 -16.83 -8.56
CA HIS A 139 7.63 -15.90 -9.70
C HIS A 139 7.16 -14.49 -9.36
N ALA A 140 6.47 -14.30 -8.21
CA ALA A 140 6.09 -12.96 -7.76
C ALA A 140 7.32 -12.08 -7.47
N CYS A 141 8.44 -12.67 -7.03
CA CYS A 141 9.69 -11.93 -6.83
C CYS A 141 10.23 -11.32 -8.14
N GLU A 142 10.10 -12.06 -9.24
CA GLU A 142 10.51 -11.59 -10.56
C GLU A 142 9.61 -10.45 -11.06
N THR A 143 8.28 -10.62 -10.92
CA THR A 143 7.30 -9.59 -11.30
C THR A 143 7.51 -8.31 -10.48
N MET A 144 7.75 -8.43 -9.17
CA MET A 144 8.03 -7.29 -8.30
C MET A 144 9.35 -6.60 -8.68
N GLY A 145 10.37 -7.37 -9.06
CA GLY A 145 11.65 -6.83 -9.52
C GLY A 145 11.56 -6.03 -10.83
N ALA A 146 10.52 -6.24 -11.62
CA ALA A 146 10.25 -5.53 -12.88
C ALA A 146 9.27 -4.34 -12.71
N THR A 147 8.89 -4.01 -11.46
CA THR A 147 7.94 -2.93 -11.17
C THR A 147 8.54 -1.58 -11.52
N THR A 148 7.80 -0.77 -12.27
CA THR A 148 8.18 0.60 -12.66
C THR A 148 7.38 1.67 -11.93
N VAL A 149 6.21 1.31 -11.39
CA VAL A 149 5.31 2.21 -10.66
C VAL A 149 4.77 1.53 -9.42
N ILE A 150 4.80 2.21 -8.30
CA ILE A 150 4.16 1.79 -7.03
C ILE A 150 3.04 2.76 -6.72
N CYS A 151 1.82 2.25 -6.63
CA CYS A 151 0.68 3.00 -6.10
C CYS A 151 0.50 2.61 -4.63
N THR A 152 0.55 3.60 -3.74
CA THR A 152 0.47 3.38 -2.30
C THR A 152 -0.68 4.17 -1.70
N ASP A 153 -1.39 3.56 -0.74
CA ASP A 153 -2.36 4.28 0.09
C ASP A 153 -1.62 5.16 1.12
N LYS A 154 -2.26 6.24 1.54
CA LYS A 154 -1.75 7.14 2.57
C LYS A 154 -1.88 6.53 3.97
N THR A 155 -3.13 6.26 4.38
CA THR A 155 -3.48 5.96 5.77
C THR A 155 -3.05 4.55 6.17
N GLY A 156 -2.23 4.44 7.22
CA GLY A 156 -1.73 3.15 7.72
C GLY A 156 -0.63 2.51 6.87
N THR A 157 -0.33 3.07 5.69
CA THR A 157 0.78 2.64 4.84
C THR A 157 1.93 3.65 4.89
N LEU A 158 1.69 4.88 4.45
CA LEU A 158 2.67 5.98 4.56
C LEU A 158 2.64 6.62 5.95
N THR A 159 1.51 6.57 6.63
CA THR A 159 1.32 7.09 7.98
C THR A 159 1.15 5.97 9.01
N GLN A 160 1.22 6.32 10.29
CA GLN A 160 1.16 5.34 11.39
C GLN A 160 -0.26 4.84 11.69
N ASN A 161 -1.30 5.46 11.11
CA ASN A 161 -2.70 5.25 11.45
C ASN A 161 -2.98 5.47 12.94
N GLN A 162 -2.27 6.41 13.53
CA GLN A 162 -2.41 6.81 14.92
C GLN A 162 -2.42 8.32 15.00
N MET A 163 -3.57 8.91 15.28
CA MET A 163 -3.67 10.35 15.47
C MET A 163 -2.84 10.79 16.66
N THR A 164 -2.05 11.84 16.49
CA THR A 164 -1.24 12.46 17.55
C THR A 164 -1.42 13.97 17.53
N VAL A 165 -1.27 14.58 18.69
CA VAL A 165 -1.22 16.04 18.80
C VAL A 165 0.09 16.52 18.21
N TYR A 166 0.01 17.29 17.13
CA TYR A 166 1.16 17.88 16.47
C TYR A 166 1.59 19.17 17.16
N LYS A 167 0.62 20.04 17.45
CA LYS A 167 0.87 21.33 18.11
C LYS A 167 -0.32 21.75 18.93
N THR A 168 -0.04 22.33 20.08
CA THR A 168 -1.04 22.97 20.94
C THR A 168 -0.81 24.47 20.93
N ASN A 169 -1.90 25.25 21.01
CA ASN A 169 -1.88 26.68 21.21
C ASN A 169 -2.97 27.02 22.25
N PHE A 170 -2.71 26.62 23.48
CA PHE A 170 -3.48 27.06 24.64
C PHE A 170 -2.92 28.38 25.15
N TYR A 171 -3.69 29.44 25.06
CA TYR A 171 -3.20 30.79 25.35
C TYR A 171 -2.92 31.03 26.82
N GLY A 172 -3.47 30.20 27.71
CA GLY A 172 -3.20 30.23 29.16
C GLY A 172 -1.98 29.38 29.58
N LEU A 173 -1.28 28.71 28.63
CA LEU A 173 -0.11 27.86 28.92
C LEU A 173 1.17 28.50 28.44
N LYS A 174 2.15 28.63 29.34
CA LYS A 174 3.50 29.01 29.00
C LYS A 174 4.23 27.84 28.33
N ASP A 175 4.88 28.08 27.21
CA ASP A 175 5.65 27.09 26.44
C ASP A 175 4.84 25.81 26.10
N GLN A 176 3.50 25.91 26.12
CA GLN A 176 2.57 24.80 25.87
C GLN A 176 2.79 23.58 26.78
N GLN A 177 3.36 23.78 27.97
CA GLN A 177 3.56 22.77 28.99
C GLN A 177 2.54 22.91 30.11
N LEU A 178 2.10 21.76 30.59
CA LEU A 178 1.19 21.71 31.73
C LEU A 178 1.98 21.89 33.04
N ALA A 179 1.61 22.87 33.81
CA ALA A 179 2.18 23.20 35.13
C ALA A 179 1.16 22.95 36.26
N ASP A 180 1.55 23.20 37.48
CA ASP A 180 0.61 23.17 38.61
C ASP A 180 0.01 24.57 38.90
N ASN A 181 -0.71 25.08 37.89
CA ASN A 181 -1.48 26.31 37.98
C ASN A 181 -2.94 26.09 37.55
N GLU A 182 -3.79 27.05 37.84
CA GLU A 182 -5.24 26.98 37.61
C GLU A 182 -5.56 26.74 36.15
N ASN A 183 -4.88 27.42 35.21
CA ASN A 183 -5.09 27.28 33.77
C ASN A 183 -4.76 25.86 33.30
N SER A 184 -3.62 25.29 33.77
CA SER A 184 -3.23 23.92 33.43
C SER A 184 -4.21 22.89 34.01
N ARG A 185 -4.70 23.12 35.24
CA ARG A 185 -5.71 22.23 35.86
C ARG A 185 -7.00 22.22 35.05
N LEU A 186 -7.46 23.39 34.64
CA LEU A 186 -8.64 23.57 33.79
C LEU A 186 -8.51 22.82 32.45
N ILE A 187 -7.37 22.97 31.79
CA ILE A 187 -7.12 22.32 30.50
C ILE A 187 -7.00 20.80 30.68
N LYS A 188 -6.26 20.31 31.69
CA LYS A 188 -6.13 18.88 31.99
C LYS A 188 -7.49 18.23 32.21
N GLU A 189 -8.31 18.83 33.12
CA GLU A 189 -9.64 18.30 33.42
C GLU A 189 -10.54 18.36 32.19
N GLY A 190 -10.58 19.50 31.47
CA GLY A 190 -11.41 19.66 30.28
C GLY A 190 -11.10 18.64 29.18
N ILE A 191 -9.84 18.29 28.97
CA ILE A 191 -9.47 17.22 28.03
C ILE A 191 -9.87 15.85 28.59
N ALA A 192 -9.62 15.59 29.88
CA ALA A 192 -9.89 14.29 30.49
C ALA A 192 -11.38 13.95 30.55
N VAL A 193 -12.24 14.89 30.98
CA VAL A 193 -13.68 14.64 31.20
C VAL A 193 -14.54 14.79 29.94
N ASN A 194 -14.16 15.71 29.06
CA ASN A 194 -14.88 15.97 27.80
C ASN A 194 -14.41 15.06 26.68
N THR A 195 -14.44 13.74 26.86
CA THR A 195 -14.01 12.74 25.89
C THR A 195 -14.69 11.40 26.11
N THR A 196 -14.90 10.66 25.02
CA THR A 196 -15.43 9.29 25.02
C THR A 196 -14.35 8.23 24.77
N ALA A 197 -13.12 8.65 24.48
CA ALA A 197 -11.99 7.76 24.25
C ALA A 197 -11.35 7.26 25.56
N PHE A 198 -10.59 6.18 25.44
CA PHE A 198 -9.82 5.56 26.51
C PHE A 198 -8.44 5.15 26.02
N LEU A 199 -7.47 5.07 26.95
CA LEU A 199 -6.17 4.48 26.71
C LEU A 199 -6.09 3.13 27.44
N ASP A 200 -5.64 2.11 26.72
CA ASP A 200 -5.38 0.79 27.27
C ASP A 200 -3.86 0.60 27.44
N PHE A 201 -3.46 0.40 28.68
CA PHE A 201 -2.08 0.22 29.13
C PHE A 201 -1.73 -1.27 29.37
N SER A 202 -2.52 -2.21 28.84
CA SER A 202 -2.29 -3.65 29.01
C SER A 202 -0.96 -4.11 28.39
N ASP A 203 -0.45 -3.39 27.40
CA ASP A 203 0.82 -3.65 26.74
C ASP A 203 1.84 -2.59 27.19
N PRO A 204 2.90 -2.97 27.94
CA PRO A 204 3.90 -2.03 28.44
C PRO A 204 4.64 -1.26 27.33
N ASP A 205 4.81 -1.88 26.17
CA ASP A 205 5.58 -1.33 25.06
C ASP A 205 4.72 -0.45 24.12
N LYS A 206 3.39 -0.58 24.19
CA LYS A 206 2.50 0.13 23.27
C LYS A 206 1.13 0.46 23.88
N VAL A 207 0.93 1.73 24.18
CA VAL A 207 -0.39 2.22 24.59
C VAL A 207 -1.38 2.10 23.42
N LYS A 208 -2.48 1.36 23.63
CA LYS A 208 -3.54 1.23 22.64
C LYS A 208 -4.61 2.29 22.89
N THR A 209 -5.15 2.82 21.82
CA THR A 209 -6.22 3.81 21.85
C THR A 209 -7.56 3.14 21.54
N LEU A 210 -8.58 3.43 22.36
CA LEU A 210 -9.94 2.92 22.21
C LEU A 210 -10.91 4.08 22.02
N GLY A 211 -11.84 3.97 21.10
CA GLY A 211 -12.83 5.00 20.80
C GLY A 211 -12.40 5.95 19.67
N ASN A 212 -12.81 7.21 19.77
CA ASN A 212 -12.53 8.21 18.73
C ASN A 212 -11.02 8.54 18.65
N PRO A 213 -10.35 8.35 17.49
CA PRO A 213 -8.90 8.57 17.37
C PRO A 213 -8.45 9.99 17.66
N THR A 214 -9.28 10.99 17.32
CA THR A 214 -8.98 12.41 17.60
C THR A 214 -8.99 12.71 19.09
N GLU A 215 -9.94 12.13 19.83
CA GLU A 215 -10.03 12.26 21.28
C GLU A 215 -8.90 11.49 21.98
N ALA A 216 -8.60 10.29 21.49
CA ALA A 216 -7.50 9.49 22.00
C ALA A 216 -6.13 10.19 21.85
N ALA A 217 -5.93 10.96 20.77
CA ALA A 217 -4.73 11.77 20.57
C ALA A 217 -4.53 12.81 21.70
N LEU A 218 -5.61 13.41 22.18
CA LEU A 218 -5.58 14.34 23.31
C LEU A 218 -5.21 13.64 24.61
N LEU A 219 -5.73 12.44 24.85
CA LEU A 219 -5.38 11.64 26.02
C LEU A 219 -3.93 11.18 25.99
N LEU A 220 -3.42 10.80 24.81
CA LEU A 220 -1.99 10.49 24.63
C LEU A 220 -1.11 11.69 24.91
N TRP A 221 -1.53 12.90 24.49
CA TRP A 221 -0.82 14.12 24.79
C TRP A 221 -0.80 14.41 26.31
N LEU A 222 -1.93 14.25 27.02
CA LEU A 222 -1.99 14.36 28.47
C LEU A 222 -1.04 13.37 29.15
N ASN A 223 -1.04 12.12 28.72
CA ASN A 223 -0.15 11.09 29.25
C ASN A 223 1.33 11.44 29.01
N GLY A 224 1.66 11.98 27.84
CA GLY A 224 3.01 12.47 27.53
C GLY A 224 3.44 13.65 28.42
N GLN A 225 2.49 14.44 28.90
CA GLN A 225 2.68 15.53 29.88
C GLN A 225 2.63 15.04 31.34
N GLN A 226 2.66 13.73 31.58
CA GLN A 226 2.60 13.09 32.90
C GLN A 226 1.31 13.38 33.68
N ALA A 227 0.23 13.72 33.00
CA ALA A 227 -1.08 13.94 33.62
C ALA A 227 -1.91 12.65 33.59
N ASN A 228 -2.32 12.19 34.78
CA ASN A 228 -3.18 11.02 34.91
C ASN A 228 -4.65 11.41 34.60
N TYR A 229 -5.08 11.15 33.36
CA TYR A 229 -6.43 11.48 32.91
C TYR A 229 -7.51 10.63 33.59
N GLN A 230 -7.18 9.40 34.02
CA GLN A 230 -8.14 8.50 34.68
C GLN A 230 -8.52 9.08 36.06
N GLU A 231 -7.55 9.48 36.84
CA GLU A 231 -7.77 10.13 38.14
C GLU A 231 -8.59 11.42 38.01
N LEU A 232 -8.26 12.25 36.99
CA LEU A 232 -9.03 13.47 36.72
C LEU A 232 -10.50 13.18 36.37
N ARG A 233 -10.74 12.08 35.63
CA ARG A 233 -12.08 11.65 35.23
C ARG A 233 -12.86 11.03 36.39
N GLU A 234 -12.20 10.24 37.24
CA GLU A 234 -12.80 9.60 38.40
C GLU A 234 -13.19 10.62 39.49
N ASN A 235 -12.39 11.65 39.66
CA ASN A 235 -12.64 12.69 40.66
C ASN A 235 -13.72 13.69 40.24
N ALA A 236 -13.92 13.93 38.95
CA ALA A 236 -14.93 14.85 38.45
C ALA A 236 -16.28 14.15 38.29
N THR A 237 -17.35 14.80 38.79
CA THR A 237 -18.72 14.29 38.62
C THR A 237 -19.33 14.88 37.35
N VAL A 238 -19.58 14.05 36.35
CA VAL A 238 -20.31 14.48 35.14
C VAL A 238 -21.78 14.64 35.46
N ILE A 239 -22.30 15.87 35.32
CA ILE A 239 -23.67 16.22 35.54
C ILE A 239 -24.51 15.99 34.28
N ASP A 240 -24.03 16.48 33.15
CA ASP A 240 -24.69 16.33 31.85
C ASP A 240 -23.65 16.34 30.72
N GLN A 241 -23.96 15.67 29.60
CA GLN A 241 -23.04 15.55 28.49
C GLN A 241 -23.76 15.53 27.13
N LEU A 242 -23.29 16.38 26.26
CA LEU A 242 -23.68 16.43 24.85
C LEU A 242 -22.56 15.85 23.99
N THR A 243 -22.72 14.60 23.58
CA THR A 243 -21.72 13.90 22.74
C THR A 243 -21.56 14.57 21.37
N PHE A 244 -20.42 14.35 20.71
CA PHE A 244 -20.14 14.91 19.40
C PHE A 244 -21.19 14.49 18.35
N SER A 245 -21.62 15.45 17.52
CA SER A 245 -22.39 15.15 16.33
C SER A 245 -21.82 15.91 15.11
N THR A 246 -21.94 15.30 13.93
CA THR A 246 -21.47 15.88 12.66
C THR A 246 -22.24 17.15 12.27
N GLU A 247 -23.48 17.29 12.73
CA GLU A 247 -24.30 18.48 12.52
C GLU A 247 -23.82 19.66 13.37
N ARG A 248 -23.60 19.42 14.66
CA ARG A 248 -23.17 20.45 15.61
C ARG A 248 -21.68 20.75 15.54
N LYS A 249 -20.89 19.72 15.21
CA LYS A 249 -19.42 19.76 15.16
C LYS A 249 -18.74 20.12 16.49
N TYR A 250 -19.42 19.92 17.61
CA TYR A 250 -18.86 20.08 18.95
C TYR A 250 -19.42 19.04 19.94
N MET A 251 -18.69 18.87 21.02
CA MET A 251 -19.03 18.09 22.19
C MET A 251 -18.94 19.01 23.41
N ALA A 252 -19.85 18.85 24.38
CA ALA A 252 -19.88 19.62 25.63
C ALA A 252 -20.13 18.70 26.80
N THR A 253 -19.48 18.95 27.93
CA THR A 253 -19.67 18.20 29.19
C THR A 253 -19.72 19.17 30.36
N LEU A 254 -20.81 19.10 31.11
CA LEU A 254 -20.98 19.83 32.37
C LEU A 254 -20.52 18.93 33.50
N VAL A 255 -19.60 19.43 34.31
CA VAL A 255 -19.05 18.68 35.44
C VAL A 255 -19.10 19.50 36.72
N ASP A 256 -19.21 18.82 37.85
CA ASP A 256 -18.84 19.37 39.16
C ASP A 256 -17.34 19.10 39.35
N SER A 257 -16.56 20.18 39.25
CA SER A 257 -15.10 20.11 39.23
C SER A 257 -14.54 20.21 40.66
N PRO A 258 -13.97 19.14 41.22
CA PRO A 258 -13.29 19.21 42.51
C PRO A 258 -12.01 20.04 42.44
N VAL A 259 -11.41 20.12 41.26
CA VAL A 259 -10.16 20.84 40.99
C VAL A 259 -10.37 22.35 41.09
N MET A 260 -11.53 22.83 40.62
CA MET A 260 -11.89 24.24 40.61
C MET A 260 -12.91 24.61 41.73
N GLY A 261 -13.51 23.60 42.39
CA GLY A 261 -14.55 23.78 43.38
C GLY A 261 -15.84 24.42 42.86
N LYS A 262 -16.10 24.29 41.55
CA LYS A 262 -17.23 24.91 40.85
C LYS A 262 -17.77 23.98 39.75
N LYS A 263 -18.99 24.23 39.33
CA LYS A 263 -19.53 23.60 38.12
C LYS A 263 -18.90 24.24 36.89
N ILE A 264 -18.37 23.42 35.96
CA ILE A 264 -17.72 23.87 34.72
C ILE A 264 -18.34 23.16 33.53
N LEU A 265 -18.68 23.95 32.53
CA LEU A 265 -19.07 23.48 31.22
C LEU A 265 -17.83 23.50 30.30
N TYR A 266 -17.32 22.33 29.91
CA TYR A 266 -16.25 22.18 28.93
C TYR A 266 -16.83 21.95 27.57
N VAL A 267 -16.30 22.66 26.56
CA VAL A 267 -16.73 22.54 25.17
C VAL A 267 -15.49 22.35 24.27
N LYS A 268 -15.55 21.36 23.36
CA LYS A 268 -14.55 21.18 22.31
C LYS A 268 -15.21 20.88 20.99
N GLY A 269 -14.62 21.33 19.87
CA GLY A 269 -15.17 21.09 18.56
C GLY A 269 -14.44 21.83 17.45
N ALA A 270 -15.13 22.06 16.33
CA ALA A 270 -14.61 22.84 15.24
C ALA A 270 -14.27 24.27 15.72
N PRO A 271 -13.00 24.71 15.57
CA PRO A 271 -12.53 25.95 16.17
C PRO A 271 -13.35 27.17 15.75
N GLU A 272 -13.77 27.24 14.50
CA GLU A 272 -14.59 28.31 13.97
C GLU A 272 -15.97 28.42 14.66
N ILE A 273 -16.53 27.27 15.04
CA ILE A 273 -17.84 27.20 15.72
C ILE A 273 -17.68 27.56 17.21
N ILE A 274 -16.64 27.02 17.84
CA ILE A 274 -16.37 27.29 19.25
C ILE A 274 -16.01 28.77 19.44
N PHE A 275 -15.12 29.30 18.62
CA PHE A 275 -14.67 30.68 18.66
C PHE A 275 -15.84 31.67 18.50
N ALA A 276 -16.77 31.38 17.58
CA ALA A 276 -17.95 32.21 17.37
C ALA A 276 -18.92 32.25 18.57
N GLN A 277 -18.86 31.26 19.46
CA GLN A 277 -19.70 31.19 20.67
C GLN A 277 -18.99 31.77 21.93
N CYS A 278 -17.72 32.17 21.79
CA CYS A 278 -16.97 32.73 22.91
C CYS A 278 -17.09 34.25 22.98
N LYS A 279 -17.20 34.77 24.21
CA LYS A 279 -17.12 36.22 24.50
C LYS A 279 -15.71 36.64 24.88
N ASN A 280 -15.00 35.80 25.58
CA ASN A 280 -13.66 36.05 26.11
C ASN A 280 -12.68 34.97 25.68
N ALA A 281 -11.39 35.27 25.82
CA ALA A 281 -10.29 34.31 25.71
C ALA A 281 -9.46 34.38 27.01
N LEU A 282 -8.94 33.23 27.44
CA LEU A 282 -8.03 33.12 28.58
C LEU A 282 -6.60 33.26 28.08
N ILE A 283 -6.00 34.42 28.30
CA ILE A 283 -4.66 34.77 27.85
C ILE A 283 -3.76 35.03 29.05
N ASP A 284 -2.66 34.27 29.15
CA ASP A 284 -1.71 34.38 30.28
C ASP A 284 -2.37 34.41 31.69
N GLY A 285 -3.54 33.79 31.83
CA GLY A 285 -4.30 33.72 33.05
C GLY A 285 -5.31 34.85 33.28
N GLU A 286 -5.43 35.76 32.33
CA GLU A 286 -6.40 36.86 32.35
C GLU A 286 -7.49 36.70 31.29
N LEU A 287 -8.70 37.10 31.63
CA LEU A 287 -9.84 37.12 30.70
C LEU A 287 -9.73 38.37 29.80
N GLN A 288 -9.63 38.17 28.52
CA GLN A 288 -9.58 39.26 27.53
C GLN A 288 -10.70 39.11 26.49
N PRO A 289 -11.22 40.22 25.94
CA PRO A 289 -12.26 40.16 24.92
C PRO A 289 -11.78 39.35 23.68
N ILE A 290 -12.56 38.39 23.23
CA ILE A 290 -12.24 37.47 22.13
C ILE A 290 -11.94 38.21 20.83
N ALA A 291 -12.57 39.37 20.60
CA ALA A 291 -12.40 40.16 19.38
C ALA A 291 -10.94 40.56 19.10
N ASN A 292 -10.14 40.75 20.15
CA ASN A 292 -8.73 41.13 20.00
C ASN A 292 -7.86 39.99 19.40
N TYR A 293 -8.32 38.76 19.48
CA TYR A 293 -7.57 37.57 19.06
C TYR A 293 -8.10 36.94 17.78
N LYS A 294 -9.13 37.52 17.17
CA LYS A 294 -9.76 36.97 15.95
C LYS A 294 -8.76 36.70 14.83
N THR A 295 -7.98 37.70 14.47
CA THR A 295 -6.99 37.59 13.39
C THR A 295 -5.88 36.58 13.72
N THR A 296 -5.46 36.51 14.98
CA THR A 296 -4.44 35.54 15.43
C THR A 296 -4.96 34.12 15.30
N VAL A 297 -6.18 33.85 15.75
CA VAL A 297 -6.81 32.54 15.66
C VAL A 297 -7.06 32.13 14.22
N GLU A 298 -7.57 33.06 13.38
CA GLU A 298 -7.83 32.80 11.97
C GLU A 298 -6.53 32.46 11.20
N ASN A 299 -5.44 33.18 11.47
CA ASN A 299 -4.14 32.89 10.85
C ASN A 299 -3.58 31.54 11.29
N GLN A 300 -3.70 31.19 12.57
CA GLN A 300 -3.28 29.88 13.08
C GLN A 300 -4.11 28.73 12.47
N LEU A 301 -5.41 28.93 12.34
CA LEU A 301 -6.28 27.95 11.70
C LEU A 301 -5.90 27.74 10.24
N LEU A 302 -5.64 28.83 9.52
CA LEU A 302 -5.21 28.76 8.11
C LEU A 302 -3.87 28.05 7.97
N GLU A 303 -2.91 28.30 8.86
CA GLU A 303 -1.62 27.60 8.90
C GLU A 303 -1.83 26.08 9.05
N TYR A 304 -2.66 25.65 10.02
CA TYR A 304 -2.92 24.23 10.25
C TYR A 304 -3.72 23.57 9.14
N GLN A 305 -4.68 24.28 8.55
CA GLN A 305 -5.46 23.80 7.41
C GLN A 305 -4.58 23.60 6.18
N ASN A 306 -3.65 24.53 5.93
CA ASN A 306 -2.67 24.41 4.83
C ASN A 306 -1.72 23.22 5.02
N GLN A 307 -1.45 22.82 6.27
CA GLN A 307 -0.67 21.63 6.63
C GLN A 307 -1.55 20.39 6.76
N ALA A 308 -2.82 20.48 6.35
CA ALA A 308 -3.77 19.37 6.35
C ALA A 308 -4.01 18.72 7.73
N MET A 309 -3.87 19.49 8.78
CA MET A 309 -4.10 19.04 10.14
C MET A 309 -5.57 19.15 10.52
N ARG A 310 -6.02 18.23 11.35
CA ARG A 310 -7.31 18.33 12.01
C ARG A 310 -7.18 19.25 13.20
N THR A 311 -8.02 20.28 13.30
CA THR A 311 -8.00 21.26 14.37
C THR A 311 -9.18 21.08 15.31
N LEU A 312 -8.95 21.26 16.61
CA LEU A 312 -9.97 21.32 17.65
C LEU A 312 -9.80 22.61 18.45
N GLY A 313 -10.90 23.35 18.62
CA GLY A 313 -11.01 24.46 19.54
C GLY A 313 -11.50 23.99 20.90
N PHE A 314 -11.05 24.64 21.95
CA PHE A 314 -11.42 24.39 23.34
C PHE A 314 -11.95 25.65 24.00
N ALA A 315 -13.01 25.51 24.75
CA ALA A 315 -13.61 26.58 25.54
C ALA A 315 -14.19 26.03 26.84
N TYR A 316 -14.43 26.91 27.80
CA TYR A 316 -15.09 26.57 29.03
C TYR A 316 -16.00 27.72 29.51
N GLN A 317 -16.86 27.41 30.45
CA GLN A 317 -17.66 28.39 31.19
C GLN A 317 -17.83 27.91 32.62
N VAL A 318 -17.63 28.80 33.61
CA VAL A 318 -17.99 28.55 34.99
C VAL A 318 -19.50 28.77 35.14
N ILE A 319 -20.19 27.79 35.71
CA ILE A 319 -21.65 27.81 35.92
C ILE A 319 -21.94 28.09 37.38
N GLU A 320 -22.59 29.19 37.66
CA GLU A 320 -22.94 29.61 39.02
C GLU A 320 -24.44 29.40 39.30
N ASP A 321 -25.24 29.23 38.26
CA ASP A 321 -26.67 29.00 38.35
C ASP A 321 -27.03 27.49 38.30
N ASN A 322 -28.30 27.18 38.47
CA ASN A 322 -28.85 25.85 38.33
C ASN A 322 -29.68 25.69 37.03
N GLU A 323 -29.50 26.59 36.06
CA GLU A 323 -30.19 26.52 34.79
C GLU A 323 -29.61 25.42 33.88
N SER A 324 -30.44 24.90 33.03
CA SER A 324 -29.96 23.92 32.03
C SER A 324 -29.30 24.68 30.88
N HIS A 325 -28.02 24.36 30.62
CA HIS A 325 -27.27 24.89 29.49
C HIS A 325 -27.39 24.02 28.22
N PHE A 326 -28.22 22.98 28.28
CA PHE A 326 -28.51 22.09 27.14
C PHE A 326 -30.01 22.17 26.81
N LYS A 327 -30.34 22.58 25.59
CA LYS A 327 -31.71 22.64 25.09
C LYS A 327 -31.75 22.14 23.66
N ASP A 328 -32.70 21.25 23.35
CA ASP A 328 -32.89 20.67 22.01
C ASP A 328 -31.61 20.08 21.40
N GLY A 329 -30.75 19.48 22.25
CA GLY A 329 -29.49 18.92 21.85
C GLY A 329 -28.43 19.95 21.44
N ARG A 330 -28.54 21.21 21.88
CA ARG A 330 -27.58 22.30 21.62
C ARG A 330 -27.25 23.05 22.91
N LEU A 331 -26.12 23.75 22.88
CA LEU A 331 -25.77 24.68 23.94
C LEU A 331 -26.75 25.88 23.94
N TYR A 332 -27.19 26.25 25.08
CA TYR A 332 -28.16 27.34 25.31
C TYR A 332 -27.68 28.27 26.43
N ASN A 333 -27.89 29.57 26.26
CA ASN A 333 -27.54 30.60 27.23
C ASN A 333 -26.10 30.48 27.77
N THR A 334 -25.12 30.38 26.87
CA THR A 334 -23.70 30.18 27.21
C THR A 334 -22.87 31.44 26.93
N GLU A 335 -21.93 31.73 27.83
CA GLU A 335 -20.91 32.77 27.70
C GLU A 335 -19.51 32.13 27.76
N LEU A 336 -19.13 31.45 26.68
CA LEU A 336 -17.91 30.66 26.64
C LEU A 336 -16.65 31.53 26.65
N THR A 337 -15.63 31.03 27.33
CA THR A 337 -14.25 31.56 27.30
C THR A 337 -13.37 30.62 26.48
N PHE A 338 -12.74 31.14 25.47
CA PHE A 338 -11.85 30.38 24.57
C PHE A 338 -10.52 30.07 25.25
N LEU A 339 -10.08 28.80 25.19
CA LEU A 339 -8.83 28.33 25.77
C LEU A 339 -7.71 28.23 24.75
N GLY A 340 -8.05 27.83 23.51
CA GLY A 340 -7.04 27.65 22.46
C GLY A 340 -7.44 26.62 21.42
N ILE A 341 -6.43 26.27 20.61
CA ILE A 341 -6.54 25.34 19.47
C ILE A 341 -5.51 24.24 19.62
N VAL A 342 -5.90 23.03 19.24
CA VAL A 342 -5.00 21.89 19.11
C VAL A 342 -5.04 21.39 17.67
N ALA A 343 -3.85 21.22 17.08
CA ALA A 343 -3.66 20.62 15.76
C ALA A 343 -3.26 19.15 15.92
N ILE A 344 -3.97 18.28 15.22
CA ILE A 344 -3.84 16.81 15.31
C ILE A 344 -3.60 16.27 13.91
N SER A 345 -2.62 15.40 13.77
CA SER A 345 -2.31 14.73 12.51
C SER A 345 -2.00 13.26 12.71
N ASP A 346 -2.06 12.51 11.62
CA ASP A 346 -1.54 11.13 11.56
C ASP A 346 -0.10 11.22 11.05
N PRO A 347 0.92 10.98 11.90
CA PRO A 347 2.31 11.19 11.53
C PRO A 347 2.79 10.19 10.49
N ILE A 348 3.69 10.63 9.63
CA ILE A 348 4.37 9.78 8.67
C ILE A 348 5.22 8.75 9.42
N ARG A 349 5.31 7.54 8.89
CA ARG A 349 6.26 6.54 9.39
C ARG A 349 7.69 7.00 9.14
N PRO A 350 8.59 6.86 10.11
CA PRO A 350 9.96 7.38 10.00
C PRO A 350 10.77 6.78 8.83
N ASP A 351 10.44 5.56 8.41
CA ASP A 351 11.12 4.82 7.35
C ASP A 351 10.63 5.15 5.94
N VAL A 352 9.49 5.84 5.80
CA VAL A 352 8.85 6.12 4.50
C VAL A 352 9.65 7.10 3.64
N PRO A 353 10.17 8.24 4.12
CA PRO A 353 10.92 9.16 3.26
C PRO A 353 12.14 8.49 2.60
N ASP A 354 12.88 7.68 3.37
CA ASP A 354 14.02 6.93 2.85
C ASP A 354 13.61 5.83 1.87
N ALA A 355 12.45 5.20 2.10
CA ALA A 355 11.91 4.19 1.20
C ALA A 355 11.49 4.80 -0.15
N VAL A 356 10.81 5.96 -0.13
CA VAL A 356 10.41 6.70 -1.34
C VAL A 356 11.65 7.14 -2.12
N LYS A 357 12.66 7.68 -1.44
CA LYS A 357 13.92 8.06 -2.07
C LYS A 357 14.58 6.87 -2.77
N ARG A 358 14.67 5.72 -2.12
CA ARG A 358 15.22 4.48 -2.72
C ARG A 358 14.44 4.04 -3.95
N CYS A 359 13.13 4.21 -3.96
CA CYS A 359 12.32 3.93 -5.16
C CYS A 359 12.71 4.84 -6.32
N PHE A 360 12.85 6.14 -6.08
CA PHE A 360 13.28 7.10 -7.11
C PHE A 360 14.70 6.82 -7.62
N ASP A 361 15.63 6.51 -6.72
CA ASP A 361 17.02 6.16 -7.06
C ASP A 361 17.07 4.88 -7.93
N ALA A 362 16.11 3.98 -7.76
CA ALA A 362 15.93 2.78 -8.58
C ALA A 362 15.13 3.03 -9.88
N GLY A 363 14.71 4.25 -10.17
CA GLY A 363 13.91 4.59 -11.36
C GLY A 363 12.43 4.19 -11.24
N ILE A 364 11.95 3.86 -10.04
CA ILE A 364 10.56 3.47 -9.78
C ILE A 364 9.75 4.71 -9.40
N GLN A 365 8.66 4.95 -10.10
CA GLN A 365 7.73 6.02 -9.77
C GLN A 365 6.86 5.62 -8.57
N VAL A 366 6.71 6.51 -7.60
CA VAL A 366 5.76 6.34 -6.50
C VAL A 366 4.57 7.26 -6.70
N LYS A 367 3.36 6.74 -6.54
CA LYS A 367 2.11 7.52 -6.63
C LYS A 367 1.28 7.26 -5.38
N MET A 368 0.86 8.33 -4.71
CA MET A 368 -0.02 8.24 -3.57
C MET A 368 -1.48 8.27 -4.04
N VAL A 369 -2.27 7.32 -3.55
CA VAL A 369 -3.72 7.23 -3.78
C VAL A 369 -4.40 7.44 -2.43
N THR A 370 -5.27 8.43 -2.33
CA THR A 370 -5.94 8.76 -1.07
C THR A 370 -7.31 9.39 -1.33
N GLY A 371 -8.25 9.20 -0.40
CA GLY A 371 -9.52 9.91 -0.38
C GLY A 371 -9.47 11.28 0.30
N ASP A 372 -8.30 11.73 0.73
CA ASP A 372 -8.12 13.04 1.37
C ASP A 372 -8.22 14.19 0.36
N THR A 373 -8.30 15.41 0.88
CA THR A 373 -8.28 16.62 0.05
C THR A 373 -6.91 16.78 -0.64
N PRO A 374 -6.87 17.43 -1.82
CA PRO A 374 -5.62 17.71 -2.52
C PRO A 374 -4.56 18.42 -1.67
N GLY A 375 -4.99 19.31 -0.77
CA GLY A 375 -4.09 20.01 0.16
C GLY A 375 -3.38 19.05 1.09
N THR A 376 -4.13 18.13 1.72
CA THR A 376 -3.58 17.07 2.58
C THR A 376 -2.60 16.17 1.83
N ALA A 377 -2.99 15.74 0.63
CA ALA A 377 -2.17 14.87 -0.19
C ALA A 377 -0.83 15.53 -0.58
N LYS A 378 -0.86 16.81 -0.98
CA LYS A 378 0.34 17.57 -1.31
C LYS A 378 1.28 17.75 -0.12
N GLU A 379 0.72 18.05 1.05
CA GLU A 379 1.54 18.24 2.26
C GLU A 379 2.23 16.94 2.68
N ILE A 380 1.51 15.83 2.73
CA ILE A 380 2.12 14.52 2.97
C ILE A 380 3.16 14.20 1.88
N GLY A 381 2.82 14.49 0.62
CA GLY A 381 3.75 14.33 -0.51
C GLY A 381 5.04 15.11 -0.34
N ARG A 382 4.99 16.36 0.16
CA ARG A 382 6.19 17.18 0.47
C ARG A 382 7.04 16.52 1.55
N GLN A 383 6.42 16.10 2.65
CA GLN A 383 7.11 15.52 3.78
C GLN A 383 7.83 14.21 3.45
N ILE A 384 7.31 13.41 2.51
CA ILE A 384 7.94 12.14 2.06
C ILE A 384 8.82 12.31 0.82
N GLY A 385 8.95 13.54 0.28
CA GLY A 385 9.74 13.81 -0.92
C GLY A 385 9.09 13.40 -2.23
N LEU A 386 7.79 13.10 -2.22
CA LEU A 386 7.01 12.77 -3.41
C LEU A 386 6.53 14.01 -4.17
N TRP A 387 6.28 15.11 -3.48
CA TRP A 387 5.88 16.39 -4.03
C TRP A 387 6.98 17.42 -3.87
N THR A 388 7.38 18.08 -4.96
CA THR A 388 8.45 19.06 -5.01
C THR A 388 7.95 20.41 -5.53
N GLU A 389 8.78 21.45 -5.47
CA GLU A 389 8.45 22.77 -6.03
C GLU A 389 8.25 22.78 -7.56
N LYS A 390 8.71 21.72 -8.25
CA LYS A 390 8.53 21.53 -9.69
C LYS A 390 7.18 20.96 -10.06
N ASP A 391 6.46 20.40 -9.09
CA ASP A 391 5.16 19.77 -9.28
C ASP A 391 4.05 20.82 -9.34
N THR A 392 3.06 20.55 -10.16
CA THR A 392 1.91 21.44 -10.39
C THR A 392 0.61 20.69 -10.14
N ASP A 393 -0.51 21.39 -10.10
CA ASP A 393 -1.83 20.79 -9.90
C ASP A 393 -2.20 19.73 -10.96
N ARG A 394 -1.49 19.70 -12.09
CA ARG A 394 -1.62 18.66 -13.12
C ARG A 394 -1.10 17.28 -12.66
N ASN A 395 -0.30 17.24 -11.59
CA ASN A 395 0.22 16.02 -11.00
C ASN A 395 -0.78 15.40 -10.00
N VAL A 396 -1.89 16.09 -9.73
CA VAL A 396 -3.02 15.62 -8.89
C VAL A 396 -4.16 15.26 -9.83
N ILE A 397 -4.63 14.00 -9.73
CA ILE A 397 -5.73 13.45 -10.55
C ILE A 397 -6.91 13.16 -9.63
#